data_9bebdfd92221e49d47a01eda79af57aa
#
_entry.id   9bebdfd92221e49d47a01eda79af57aa
#
_cell.length_a   1.000
_cell.length_b   1.000
_cell.length_c   1.000
_cell.angle_alpha   90.00
_cell.angle_beta   90.00
_cell.angle_gamma   90.00
#
_symmetry.space_group_name_H-M   'P 1'
#
loop_
_entity.id
_entity.type
_entity.pdbx_description
1 polymer ?
#
loop_
_entity_poly.entity_id
_entity_poly.type
_entity_poly.pdbx_seq_one_letter_code
_entity_poly.pdbx_strand_id
1 'polypeptide(L)'
;VDNVKNTSKITDFSPSNFRPSLREHLYKNLAASLATELIIKTKAAGENNLTWTLFCGFLDGLEISEEEACKKGLLRFLWRYIGLLGVRPSSLYCCHCGTSLQEEDFLLTELYFYSPEKNGFLCPHCCKETNYPGYPLSGQALEYLQVCESEFGAKARNKNLSDSSEQQLKQLLFYLISSGLDIRIKTLETTLGIL
;
A
#
# COMPACT_ATOMS: atom_id res chain seq x y z
N VAL A 1 14.17 21.19 22.74
CA VAL A 1 15.26 20.92 21.76
C VAL A 1 16.35 21.94 22.00
N ASP A 2 17.52 21.47 22.38
CA ASP A 2 18.68 22.32 22.60
C ASP A 2 19.57 22.33 21.35
N ASN A 3 19.86 23.50 20.84
CA ASN A 3 20.75 23.70 19.67
C ASN A 3 22.17 23.97 20.16
N VAL A 4 23.08 23.01 19.96
CA VAL A 4 24.51 23.15 20.26
C VAL A 4 25.32 22.84 19.00
N LYS A 5 26.09 23.80 18.52
CA LYS A 5 27.01 23.69 17.37
C LYS A 5 26.35 23.09 16.10
N ASN A 6 25.22 23.65 15.63
CA ASN A 6 24.47 23.17 14.47
C ASN A 6 23.90 21.74 14.60
N THR A 7 23.85 21.18 15.79
CA THR A 7 23.16 19.91 16.06
C THR A 7 22.02 20.16 17.03
N SER A 8 20.88 19.47 16.78
CA SER A 8 19.72 19.51 17.67
C SER A 8 19.67 18.21 18.47
N LYS A 9 19.48 18.31 19.78
CA LYS A 9 19.31 17.15 20.67
C LYS A 9 17.93 17.24 21.30
N ILE A 10 17.18 16.14 21.21
CA ILE A 10 15.91 15.98 21.94
C ILE A 10 16.26 15.64 23.40
N THR A 11 15.88 16.49 24.33
CA THR A 11 16.15 16.32 25.75
C THR A 11 14.98 15.69 26.50
N ASP A 12 13.75 15.92 25.99
CA ASP A 12 12.54 15.35 26.56
C ASP A 12 11.42 15.30 25.51
N PHE A 13 10.46 14.37 25.65
CA PHE A 13 9.26 14.29 24.84
C PHE A 13 8.10 13.69 25.63
N SER A 14 6.90 14.16 25.33
CA SER A 14 5.65 13.54 25.80
C SER A 14 4.85 13.05 24.59
N PRO A 15 4.47 11.76 24.55
CA PRO A 15 3.65 11.24 23.45
C PRO A 15 2.25 11.86 23.51
N SER A 16 1.78 12.41 22.40
CA SER A 16 0.41 12.93 22.25
C SER A 16 -0.64 11.82 22.15
N ASN A 17 -0.28 10.72 21.48
CA ASN A 17 -1.13 9.55 21.31
C ASN A 17 -0.37 8.29 21.72
N PHE A 18 -0.92 7.57 22.68
CA PHE A 18 -0.42 6.26 23.08
C PHE A 18 -1.23 5.17 22.38
N ARG A 19 -0.56 4.25 21.69
CA ARG A 19 -1.17 3.15 20.92
C ARG A 19 -0.69 1.82 21.47
N PRO A 20 -1.26 1.31 22.58
CA PRO A 20 -0.81 0.08 23.23
C PRO A 20 -0.99 -1.16 22.35
N SER A 21 -2.08 -1.23 21.58
CA SER A 21 -2.42 -2.34 20.70
C SER A 21 -1.32 -2.66 19.67
N LEU A 22 -0.54 -1.64 19.24
CA LEU A 22 0.59 -1.85 18.34
C LEU A 22 1.74 -2.66 18.97
N ARG A 23 1.80 -2.75 20.30
CA ARG A 23 2.81 -3.54 21.02
C ARG A 23 2.28 -4.91 21.43
N GLU A 24 1.00 -5.03 21.63
CA GLU A 24 0.33 -6.23 22.12
C GLU A 24 0.04 -7.24 21.02
N HIS A 25 -0.08 -6.79 19.76
CA HIS A 25 -0.42 -7.64 18.62
C HIS A 25 0.72 -7.66 17.59
N LEU A 26 1.25 -8.85 17.34
CA LEU A 26 2.40 -9.05 16.43
C LEU A 26 2.16 -8.47 15.04
N TYR A 27 1.01 -8.76 14.42
CA TYR A 27 0.68 -8.25 13.08
C TYR A 27 0.70 -6.71 13.05
N LYS A 28 0.04 -6.06 14.00
CA LYS A 28 -0.02 -4.59 14.09
C LYS A 28 1.37 -3.97 14.27
N ASN A 29 2.21 -4.60 15.11
CA ASN A 29 3.58 -4.16 15.31
C ASN A 29 4.40 -4.23 14.02
N LEU A 30 4.33 -5.35 13.31
CA LEU A 30 5.06 -5.55 12.05
C LEU A 30 4.57 -4.59 10.96
N ALA A 31 3.26 -4.39 10.83
CA ALA A 31 2.68 -3.44 9.88
C ALA A 31 3.09 -1.99 10.16
N ALA A 32 3.08 -1.58 11.43
CA ALA A 32 3.57 -0.27 11.86
C ALA A 32 5.08 -0.10 11.61
N SER A 33 5.86 -1.16 11.86
CA SER A 33 7.31 -1.17 11.62
C SER A 33 7.64 -1.05 10.13
N LEU A 34 6.90 -1.75 9.26
CA LEU A 34 7.04 -1.64 7.80
C LEU A 34 6.75 -0.21 7.33
N ALA A 35 5.64 0.38 7.77
CA ALA A 35 5.30 1.75 7.42
C ALA A 35 6.36 2.75 7.88
N THR A 36 6.88 2.58 9.09
CA THR A 36 7.94 3.42 9.66
C THR A 36 9.25 3.29 8.86
N GLU A 37 9.66 2.06 8.55
CA GLU A 37 10.88 1.82 7.74
C GLU A 37 10.77 2.45 6.36
N LEU A 38 9.61 2.32 5.70
CA LEU A 38 9.36 2.95 4.40
C LEU A 38 9.55 4.46 4.46
N ILE A 39 8.92 5.14 5.42
CA ILE A 39 9.00 6.60 5.56
C ILE A 39 10.43 7.06 5.81
N ILE A 40 11.15 6.37 6.70
CA ILE A 40 12.55 6.71 7.01
C ILE A 40 13.45 6.54 5.79
N LYS A 41 13.32 5.42 5.07
CA LYS A 41 14.21 5.10 3.94
C LYS A 41 13.95 5.93 2.71
N THR A 42 12.71 6.25 2.43
CA THR A 42 12.35 7.13 1.30
C THR A 42 12.57 8.61 1.60
N LYS A 43 12.87 8.95 2.86
CA LYS A 43 12.96 10.35 3.35
C LYS A 43 11.70 11.18 3.05
N ALA A 44 10.57 10.53 2.91
CA ALA A 44 9.30 11.16 2.56
C ALA A 44 8.65 11.93 3.72
N ALA A 45 9.25 11.89 4.91
CA ALA A 45 8.79 12.62 6.09
C ALA A 45 9.12 14.12 6.06
N GLY A 46 9.68 14.64 4.96
CA GLY A 46 10.08 16.05 4.82
C GLY A 46 8.92 17.05 5.03
N GLU A 47 8.82 18.06 4.22
CA GLU A 47 7.79 19.12 4.35
C GLU A 47 6.37 18.68 3.96
N ASN A 48 6.17 17.42 3.59
CA ASN A 48 4.89 16.91 3.10
C ASN A 48 3.96 16.45 4.22
N ASN A 49 3.04 17.31 4.63
CA ASN A 49 2.00 17.00 5.61
C ASN A 49 1.12 15.79 5.21
N LEU A 50 0.99 15.47 3.91
CA LEU A 50 0.17 14.35 3.44
C LEU A 50 0.76 13.00 3.85
N THR A 51 2.08 12.84 3.78
CA THR A 51 2.76 11.63 4.26
C THR A 51 2.53 11.42 5.75
N TRP A 52 2.69 12.49 6.53
CA TRP A 52 2.47 12.43 7.98
C TRP A 52 1.01 12.10 8.32
N THR A 53 0.07 12.76 7.66
CA THR A 53 -1.38 12.50 7.83
C THR A 53 -1.75 11.07 7.48
N LEU A 54 -1.22 10.55 6.35
CA LEU A 54 -1.43 9.16 5.94
C LEU A 54 -0.87 8.18 6.98
N PHE A 55 0.34 8.43 7.47
CA PHE A 55 1.00 7.58 8.46
C PHE A 55 0.26 7.57 9.79
N CYS A 56 -0.05 8.73 10.36
CA CYS A 56 -0.80 8.82 11.61
C CYS A 56 -2.17 8.16 11.50
N GLY A 57 -2.89 8.42 10.42
CA GLY A 57 -4.19 7.78 10.19
C GLY A 57 -4.11 6.27 10.01
N PHE A 58 -3.01 5.76 9.45
CA PHE A 58 -2.76 4.32 9.39
C PHE A 58 -2.51 3.72 10.78
N LEU A 59 -1.65 4.35 11.60
CA LEU A 59 -1.39 3.89 12.97
C LEU A 59 -2.64 3.93 13.85
N ASP A 60 -3.46 4.97 13.72
CA ASP A 60 -4.74 5.08 14.44
C ASP A 60 -5.71 3.98 13.99
N GLY A 61 -5.73 3.67 12.69
CA GLY A 61 -6.50 2.57 12.14
C GLY A 61 -6.07 1.21 12.68
N LEU A 62 -4.76 0.94 12.77
CA LEU A 62 -4.23 -0.28 13.36
C LEU A 62 -4.60 -0.42 14.84
N GLU A 63 -4.58 0.69 15.59
CA GLU A 63 -4.89 0.67 17.02
C GLU A 63 -6.30 0.15 17.29
N ILE A 64 -7.30 0.65 16.55
CA ILE A 64 -8.72 0.42 16.81
C ILE A 64 -9.34 -0.75 16.05
N SER A 65 -8.62 -1.35 15.08
CA SER A 65 -9.18 -2.37 14.19
C SER A 65 -8.80 -3.78 14.62
N GLU A 66 -9.66 -4.75 14.27
CA GLU A 66 -9.33 -6.16 14.32
C GLU A 66 -8.29 -6.54 13.26
N GLU A 67 -7.61 -7.68 13.42
CA GLU A 67 -6.49 -8.09 12.58
C GLU A 67 -6.84 -8.14 11.08
N GLU A 68 -7.99 -8.69 10.71
CA GLU A 68 -8.43 -8.75 9.30
C GLU A 68 -8.61 -7.36 8.67
N ALA A 69 -9.13 -6.41 9.45
CA ALA A 69 -9.22 -5.03 8.99
C ALA A 69 -7.84 -4.35 8.92
N CYS A 70 -6.89 -4.75 9.76
CA CYS A 70 -5.51 -4.28 9.72
C CYS A 70 -4.79 -4.73 8.44
N LYS A 71 -5.04 -5.96 7.95
CA LYS A 71 -4.49 -6.46 6.68
C LYS A 71 -4.92 -5.56 5.51
N LYS A 72 -6.21 -5.31 5.37
CA LYS A 72 -6.75 -4.36 4.38
C LYS A 72 -6.21 -2.94 4.57
N GLY A 73 -6.09 -2.52 5.82
CA GLY A 73 -5.49 -1.22 6.18
C GLY A 73 -4.05 -1.07 5.68
N LEU A 74 -3.24 -2.13 5.79
CA LEU A 74 -1.86 -2.16 5.29
C LEU A 74 -1.83 -2.04 3.76
N LEU A 75 -2.62 -2.84 3.04
CA LEU A 75 -2.69 -2.77 1.56
C LEU A 75 -3.07 -1.36 1.10
N ARG A 76 -4.08 -0.75 1.74
CA ARG A 76 -4.49 0.62 1.45
C ARG A 76 -3.39 1.64 1.76
N PHE A 77 -2.71 1.51 2.89
CA PHE A 77 -1.59 2.38 3.24
C PHE A 77 -0.50 2.31 2.18
N LEU A 78 -0.05 1.11 1.81
CA LEU A 78 1.01 0.91 0.82
C LEU A 78 0.62 1.50 -0.54
N TRP A 79 -0.59 1.25 -1.02
CA TRP A 79 -1.08 1.79 -2.31
C TRP A 79 -1.12 3.32 -2.34
N ARG A 80 -1.59 3.94 -1.27
CA ARG A 80 -1.59 5.40 -1.15
C ARG A 80 -0.19 5.97 -1.00
N TYR A 81 0.65 5.27 -0.27
CA TYR A 81 2.01 5.71 -0.02
C TYR A 81 2.85 5.75 -1.30
N ILE A 82 2.82 4.70 -2.12
CA ILE A 82 3.50 4.72 -3.44
C ILE A 82 2.91 5.79 -4.37
N GLY A 83 1.65 6.16 -4.19
CA GLY A 83 1.03 7.31 -4.88
C GLY A 83 1.63 8.65 -4.46
N LEU A 84 1.89 8.85 -3.16
CA LEU A 84 2.56 10.05 -2.66
C LEU A 84 4.01 10.15 -3.14
N LEU A 85 4.66 9.01 -3.40
CA LEU A 85 6.01 8.95 -3.98
C LEU A 85 6.03 9.15 -5.50
N GLY A 86 4.86 9.23 -6.16
CA GLY A 86 4.74 9.43 -7.60
C GLY A 86 5.06 8.20 -8.45
N VAL A 87 5.19 7.02 -7.86
CA VAL A 87 5.57 5.77 -8.57
C VAL A 87 4.40 4.79 -8.74
N ARG A 88 3.20 5.17 -8.31
CA ARG A 88 2.00 4.34 -8.42
C ARG A 88 1.53 4.24 -9.87
N PRO A 89 1.34 3.02 -10.42
CA PRO A 89 0.73 2.85 -11.73
C PRO A 89 -0.76 3.27 -11.72
N SER A 90 -1.27 3.74 -12.87
CA SER A 90 -2.70 4.02 -13.01
C SER A 90 -3.51 2.73 -13.00
N SER A 91 -4.53 2.65 -12.11
CA SER A 91 -5.49 1.54 -12.05
C SER A 91 -6.74 1.78 -12.91
N LEU A 92 -6.84 2.92 -13.59
CA LEU A 92 -8.05 3.36 -14.26
C LEU A 92 -8.10 2.98 -15.74
N TYR A 93 -6.95 2.82 -16.39
CA TYR A 93 -6.85 2.57 -17.82
C TYR A 93 -5.85 1.47 -18.13
N CYS A 94 -6.15 0.68 -19.17
CA CYS A 94 -5.22 -0.30 -19.70
C CYS A 94 -3.99 0.39 -20.28
N CYS A 95 -2.80 0.01 -19.82
CA CYS A 95 -1.54 0.61 -20.25
C CYS A 95 -1.16 0.23 -21.70
N HIS A 96 -1.89 -0.69 -22.34
CA HIS A 96 -1.65 -1.10 -23.72
C HIS A 96 -2.64 -0.45 -24.70
N CYS A 97 -3.94 -0.61 -24.48
CA CYS A 97 -4.97 -0.13 -25.43
C CYS A 97 -5.70 1.13 -24.97
N GLY A 98 -5.49 1.60 -23.74
CA GLY A 98 -6.14 2.78 -23.20
C GLY A 98 -7.60 2.58 -22.78
N THR A 99 -8.16 1.38 -22.89
CA THR A 99 -9.54 1.10 -22.46
C THR A 99 -9.69 1.35 -20.95
N SER A 100 -10.83 1.90 -20.54
CA SER A 100 -11.19 2.05 -19.13
C SER A 100 -11.24 0.69 -18.43
N LEU A 101 -10.67 0.62 -17.22
CA LEU A 101 -10.73 -0.55 -16.35
C LEU A 101 -11.79 -0.40 -15.25
N GLN A 102 -12.65 0.62 -15.35
CA GLN A 102 -13.69 0.93 -14.36
C GLN A 102 -15.09 0.42 -14.76
N GLU A 103 -15.23 -0.17 -15.93
CA GLU A 103 -16.51 -0.67 -16.41
C GLU A 103 -16.98 -1.87 -15.59
N GLU A 104 -18.19 -1.80 -15.06
CA GLU A 104 -18.76 -2.80 -14.14
C GLU A 104 -18.82 -4.21 -14.73
N ASP A 105 -18.99 -4.35 -16.05
CA ASP A 105 -19.07 -5.64 -16.74
C ASP A 105 -17.74 -6.41 -16.76
N PHE A 106 -16.61 -5.73 -16.57
CA PHE A 106 -15.29 -6.35 -16.54
C PHE A 106 -14.79 -6.75 -15.15
N LEU A 107 -15.31 -6.12 -14.09
CA LEU A 107 -14.61 -6.10 -12.81
C LEU A 107 -14.65 -7.40 -11.99
N LEU A 108 -15.66 -8.25 -12.11
CA LEU A 108 -15.84 -9.31 -11.11
C LEU A 108 -15.37 -10.71 -11.56
N THR A 109 -15.36 -10.99 -12.85
CA THR A 109 -15.12 -12.36 -13.36
C THR A 109 -13.83 -12.53 -14.14
N GLU A 110 -13.13 -11.44 -14.45
CA GLU A 110 -11.98 -11.47 -15.34
C GLU A 110 -10.65 -11.29 -14.62
N LEU A 111 -9.58 -11.78 -15.26
CA LEU A 111 -8.22 -11.69 -14.79
C LEU A 111 -7.51 -10.52 -15.47
N TYR A 112 -6.95 -9.64 -14.68
CA TYR A 112 -6.10 -8.53 -15.07
C TYR A 112 -4.63 -8.86 -14.79
N PHE A 113 -3.71 -8.13 -15.40
CA PHE A 113 -2.29 -8.31 -15.10
C PHE A 113 -1.63 -6.95 -14.90
N TYR A 114 -0.78 -6.86 -13.90
CA TYR A 114 0.17 -5.76 -13.83
C TYR A 114 1.41 -6.12 -14.65
N SER A 115 1.78 -5.27 -15.59
CA SER A 115 2.98 -5.39 -16.42
C SER A 115 4.12 -4.55 -15.80
N PRO A 116 5.19 -5.18 -15.31
CA PRO A 116 6.37 -4.46 -14.84
C PRO A 116 7.04 -3.60 -15.91
N GLU A 117 7.09 -4.11 -17.14
CA GLU A 117 7.72 -3.43 -18.28
C GLU A 117 7.03 -2.11 -18.63
N LYS A 118 5.68 -2.10 -18.58
CA LYS A 118 4.87 -0.91 -18.90
C LYS A 118 4.50 -0.09 -17.67
N ASN A 119 4.85 -0.55 -16.48
CA ASN A 119 4.43 0.03 -15.19
C ASN A 119 2.92 0.35 -15.17
N GLY A 120 2.08 -0.63 -15.54
CA GLY A 120 0.64 -0.41 -15.65
C GLY A 120 -0.16 -1.70 -15.71
N PHE A 121 -1.49 -1.56 -15.65
CA PHE A 121 -2.42 -2.69 -15.71
C PHE A 121 -2.88 -2.95 -17.14
N LEU A 122 -3.03 -4.23 -17.47
CA LEU A 122 -3.55 -4.71 -18.73
C LEU A 122 -4.99 -5.19 -18.54
N CYS A 123 -5.87 -4.84 -19.50
CA CYS A 123 -7.22 -5.39 -19.54
C CYS A 123 -7.18 -6.89 -19.98
N PRO A 124 -8.25 -7.65 -19.71
CA PRO A 124 -8.32 -9.08 -20.03
C PRO A 124 -8.07 -9.41 -21.50
N HIS A 125 -8.50 -8.54 -22.41
CA HIS A 125 -8.27 -8.69 -23.85
C HIS A 125 -6.77 -8.60 -24.19
N CYS A 126 -6.10 -7.54 -23.74
CA CYS A 126 -4.66 -7.36 -24.00
C CYS A 126 -3.80 -8.43 -23.32
N CYS A 127 -4.25 -8.98 -22.19
CA CYS A 127 -3.57 -10.10 -21.55
C CYS A 127 -3.54 -11.35 -22.42
N LYS A 128 -4.66 -11.67 -23.09
CA LYS A 128 -4.76 -12.84 -23.97
C LYS A 128 -3.91 -12.71 -25.23
N GLU A 129 -3.81 -11.49 -25.77
CA GLU A 129 -3.08 -11.24 -27.01
C GLU A 129 -1.56 -11.19 -26.83
N THR A 130 -1.10 -10.70 -25.69
CA THR A 130 0.30 -10.31 -25.54
C THR A 130 1.18 -11.32 -24.82
N ASN A 131 0.59 -12.33 -24.17
CA ASN A 131 1.30 -13.36 -23.39
C ASN A 131 2.38 -12.77 -22.43
N TYR A 132 2.15 -11.56 -21.91
CA TYR A 132 3.09 -10.87 -21.06
C TYR A 132 3.25 -11.56 -19.71
N PRO A 133 4.48 -11.81 -19.25
CA PRO A 133 4.69 -12.18 -17.87
C PRO A 133 4.35 -11.00 -16.96
N GLY A 134 3.48 -11.20 -15.99
CA GLY A 134 3.05 -10.14 -15.07
C GLY A 134 2.44 -10.70 -13.81
N TYR A 135 2.03 -9.80 -12.93
CA TYR A 135 1.34 -10.17 -11.70
C TYR A 135 -0.16 -10.27 -11.97
N PRO A 136 -0.77 -11.46 -11.80
CA PRO A 136 -2.20 -11.63 -12.00
C PRO A 136 -2.98 -10.92 -10.89
N LEU A 137 -4.08 -10.27 -11.27
CA LEU A 137 -5.02 -9.65 -10.35
C LEU A 137 -6.45 -10.03 -10.73
N SER A 138 -7.24 -10.43 -9.76
CA SER A 138 -8.69 -10.54 -9.92
C SER A 138 -9.33 -9.15 -10.10
N GLY A 139 -10.49 -9.09 -10.72
CA GLY A 139 -11.27 -7.84 -10.79
C GLY A 139 -11.54 -7.24 -9.42
N GLN A 140 -11.80 -8.09 -8.41
CA GLN A 140 -11.96 -7.67 -7.02
C GLN A 140 -10.72 -6.95 -6.46
N ALA A 141 -9.52 -7.45 -6.77
CA ALA A 141 -8.26 -6.83 -6.35
C ALA A 141 -8.06 -5.47 -7.05
N LEU A 142 -8.31 -5.38 -8.36
CA LEU A 142 -8.20 -4.13 -9.10
C LEU A 142 -9.20 -3.09 -8.59
N GLU A 143 -10.46 -3.47 -8.40
CA GLU A 143 -11.50 -2.60 -7.84
C GLU A 143 -11.11 -2.07 -6.45
N TYR A 144 -10.52 -2.92 -5.61
CA TYR A 144 -10.02 -2.49 -4.29
C TYR A 144 -8.97 -1.39 -4.40
N LEU A 145 -8.01 -1.50 -5.35
CA LEU A 145 -7.03 -0.44 -5.59
C LEU A 145 -7.69 0.87 -6.01
N GLN A 146 -8.68 0.81 -6.91
CA GLN A 146 -9.44 1.99 -7.36
C GLN A 146 -10.20 2.67 -6.22
N VAL A 147 -10.87 1.88 -5.36
CA VAL A 147 -11.53 2.40 -4.15
C VAL A 147 -10.51 3.05 -3.19
N CYS A 148 -9.32 2.47 -3.05
CA CYS A 148 -8.27 3.04 -2.21
C CYS A 148 -7.76 4.40 -2.73
N GLU A 149 -7.85 4.67 -4.02
CA GLU A 149 -7.48 5.96 -4.61
C GLU A 149 -8.52 7.06 -4.34
N SER A 150 -9.78 6.74 -4.56
CA SER A 150 -10.86 7.73 -4.65
C SER A 150 -11.58 8.00 -3.32
N GLU A 151 -11.54 7.06 -2.38
CA GLU A 151 -12.49 7.06 -1.26
C GLU A 151 -11.86 7.21 0.12
N PHE A 152 -12.66 7.70 1.07
CA PHE A 152 -12.32 7.70 2.49
C PHE A 152 -12.14 6.28 3.03
N GLY A 153 -11.27 6.14 4.04
CA GLY A 153 -10.87 4.85 4.61
C GLY A 153 -11.99 3.89 5.03
N ALA A 154 -13.19 4.42 5.34
CA ALA A 154 -14.33 3.60 5.73
C ALA A 154 -14.84 2.69 4.57
N LYS A 155 -14.94 3.20 3.35
CA LYS A 155 -15.39 2.41 2.19
C LYS A 155 -14.40 1.31 1.84
N ALA A 156 -13.11 1.60 1.85
CA ALA A 156 -12.08 0.60 1.61
C ALA A 156 -12.06 -0.51 2.67
N ARG A 157 -12.32 -0.18 3.95
CA ARG A 157 -12.40 -1.19 5.03
C ARG A 157 -13.59 -2.14 4.87
N ASN A 158 -14.70 -1.61 4.40
CA ASN A 158 -15.95 -2.38 4.25
C ASN A 158 -16.01 -3.17 2.94
N LYS A 159 -15.03 -3.00 2.02
CA LYS A 159 -14.98 -3.77 0.79
C LYS A 159 -14.62 -5.22 1.09
N ASN A 160 -15.43 -6.14 0.58
CA ASN A 160 -15.10 -7.55 0.64
C ASN A 160 -13.90 -7.83 -0.27
N LEU A 161 -12.93 -8.55 0.26
CA LEU A 161 -11.75 -8.99 -0.45
C LEU A 161 -11.55 -10.47 -0.11
N SER A 162 -11.48 -11.32 -1.13
CA SER A 162 -11.17 -12.73 -0.89
C SER A 162 -9.70 -12.90 -0.51
N ASP A 163 -9.37 -13.96 0.21
CA ASP A 163 -7.99 -14.27 0.61
C ASP A 163 -7.05 -14.33 -0.59
N SER A 164 -7.54 -14.88 -1.71
CA SER A 164 -6.78 -14.93 -2.97
C SER A 164 -6.50 -13.53 -3.52
N SER A 165 -7.49 -12.63 -3.52
CA SER A 165 -7.33 -11.25 -3.98
C SER A 165 -6.41 -10.45 -3.06
N GLU A 166 -6.51 -10.67 -1.75
CA GLU A 166 -5.62 -10.06 -0.76
C GLU A 166 -4.17 -10.48 -1.00
N GLN A 167 -3.94 -11.78 -1.23
CA GLN A 167 -2.60 -12.30 -1.52
C GLN A 167 -2.02 -11.75 -2.83
N GLN A 168 -2.84 -11.60 -3.87
CA GLN A 168 -2.43 -10.98 -5.14
C GLN A 168 -2.00 -9.52 -4.93
N LEU A 169 -2.80 -8.75 -4.17
CA LEU A 169 -2.48 -7.36 -3.83
C LEU A 169 -1.20 -7.25 -3.02
N LYS A 170 -1.03 -8.10 -2.03
CA LYS A 170 0.17 -8.15 -1.20
C LYS A 170 1.42 -8.40 -2.06
N GLN A 171 1.40 -9.40 -2.94
CA GLN A 171 2.50 -9.70 -3.84
C GLN A 171 2.82 -8.52 -4.77
N LEU A 172 1.80 -7.91 -5.38
CA LEU A 172 1.97 -6.75 -6.23
C LEU A 172 2.56 -5.56 -5.49
N LEU A 173 1.99 -5.20 -4.33
CA LEU A 173 2.42 -4.03 -3.58
C LEU A 173 3.85 -4.20 -3.04
N PHE A 174 4.21 -5.39 -2.58
CA PHE A 174 5.57 -5.68 -2.14
C PHE A 174 6.56 -5.63 -3.31
N TYR A 175 6.16 -6.12 -4.49
CA TYR A 175 6.95 -5.96 -5.70
C TYR A 175 7.15 -4.48 -6.06
N LEU A 176 6.07 -3.68 -6.10
CA LEU A 176 6.14 -2.25 -6.43
C LEU A 176 7.06 -1.47 -5.47
N ILE A 177 7.01 -1.81 -4.19
CA ILE A 177 7.88 -1.20 -3.18
C ILE A 177 9.33 -1.61 -3.39
N SER A 178 9.59 -2.91 -3.58
CA SER A 178 10.96 -3.43 -3.68
C SER A 178 11.65 -3.02 -4.97
N SER A 179 10.90 -3.02 -6.11
CA SER A 179 11.45 -2.69 -7.42
C SER A 179 11.37 -1.20 -7.77
N GLY A 180 10.30 -0.52 -7.31
CA GLY A 180 10.06 0.87 -7.67
C GLY A 180 10.85 1.90 -6.88
N LEU A 181 11.32 1.54 -5.68
CA LEU A 181 12.02 2.46 -4.78
C LEU A 181 13.53 2.27 -4.73
N ASP A 182 14.05 1.21 -5.34
CA ASP A 182 15.48 0.81 -5.29
C ASP A 182 16.04 0.83 -3.86
N ILE A 183 15.23 0.43 -2.89
CA ILE A 183 15.59 0.37 -1.48
C ILE A 183 15.30 -1.01 -0.91
N ARG A 184 16.22 -1.49 -0.09
CA ARG A 184 16.04 -2.74 0.65
C ARG A 184 15.21 -2.49 1.91
N ILE A 185 14.03 -3.10 2.00
CA ILE A 185 13.15 -3.03 3.17
C ILE A 185 13.33 -4.28 4.02
N LYS A 186 14.00 -4.14 5.16
CA LYS A 186 14.31 -5.27 6.05
C LYS A 186 13.04 -5.90 6.61
N THR A 187 12.06 -5.10 6.96
CA THR A 187 10.79 -5.59 7.49
C THR A 187 10.08 -6.50 6.48
N LEU A 188 10.10 -6.20 5.18
CA LEU A 188 9.54 -7.10 4.16
C LEU A 188 10.25 -8.45 4.10
N GLU A 189 11.56 -8.48 4.31
CA GLU A 189 12.33 -9.73 4.28
C GLU A 189 12.06 -10.61 5.50
N THR A 190 11.87 -10.00 6.66
CA THR A 190 11.69 -10.72 7.94
C THR A 190 10.24 -11.14 8.21
N THR A 191 9.27 -10.54 7.52
CA THR A 191 7.83 -10.75 7.79
C THR A 191 7.09 -11.49 6.68
N LEU A 192 7.79 -12.05 5.70
CA LEU A 192 7.23 -12.73 4.51
C LEU A 192 6.21 -13.84 4.80
N GLY A 193 6.01 -14.24 6.03
CA GLY A 193 5.00 -15.22 6.42
C GLY A 193 3.84 -14.65 7.25
N ILE A 194 3.97 -13.42 7.76
CA ILE A 194 3.00 -12.82 8.69
C ILE A 194 2.26 -11.64 8.07
N LEU A 195 2.96 -10.77 7.32
CA LEU A 195 2.36 -9.64 6.60
C LEU A 195 1.84 -10.03 5.22
#